data_ff2c351b1554d9ae2da2c8bd38a98fcc
#
_entry.id   ff2c351b1554d9ae2da2c8bd38a98fcc
#
_cell.length_a   1.000
_cell.length_b   1.000
_cell.length_c   1.000
_cell.angle_alpha   90.00
_cell.angle_beta   90.00
_cell.angle_gamma   90.00
#
_symmetry.space_group_name_H-M   'P 1'
#
loop_
_entity.id
_entity.type
_entity.pdbx_description
1 polymer ?
#
loop_
_entity_poly.entity_id
_entity_poly.type
_entity_poly.pdbx_seq_one_letter_code
_entity_poly.pdbx_strand_id
1 'polypeptide(L)'
;MDNANVGDIDVNRVQQDSLFISREIKKNIVKKEGNLMKLNKEDLLLYGVTDSKYLKGRKMSELVEEAILGGVTMIQLREKEMTHEAFKQEALDVQSVCQKHHVPLIINDDVELCKEIDADGVHIGQDDLNLKEARKILGEDKIIGVSAHNYEEAKIALENGADYLGVGAIFATQTKDDAQNISMETLNEICQKVDIPVVAIGGINQVNILEFMGVAIDGVAIVSSIFGSNDIQKASSLLKDKIQRVISNKMPTCLTIAGSDSSGGAGIQADLKTMLANRVYAMSVIAALTAQNTTGVDAIYDVDASFVASQMDSVFTDIYPMAVKIGMVSQKEVILSISGKLKQYHARNIVVDPVMVATSGAKLISDEAIDTLKANLFPLATVLTPNIPEAEVLSGLKINNEEEMLTAAKYIGDHYHCAVLLKGGHQINDANDLLYKEGNYQWFKGKRINNNNTHGTGCTLSSAIASYLARGENLENAVKKAKDYISGALAAMLDLGQGQGPMDHGYVLDKKD
;
A
#
# COMPACT_ATOMS: atom_id res chain seq x y z
N MET A 1 -16.87 -38.94 35.50
CA MET A 1 -17.13 -39.69 34.25
C MET A 1 -18.10 -38.86 33.46
N ASP A 2 -17.62 -38.03 32.54
CA ASP A 2 -18.43 -37.46 31.48
C ASP A 2 -17.48 -37.08 30.35
N ASN A 3 -17.64 -37.79 29.24
CA ASN A 3 -16.91 -37.61 27.99
C ASN A 3 -17.35 -36.32 27.32
N ALA A 4 -16.42 -35.38 27.17
CA ALA A 4 -16.61 -34.24 26.26
C ALA A 4 -16.53 -34.73 24.81
N ASN A 5 -17.64 -34.62 24.11
CA ASN A 5 -17.76 -34.83 22.66
C ASN A 5 -16.87 -33.82 21.93
N VAL A 6 -15.85 -34.33 21.26
CA VAL A 6 -15.12 -33.59 20.23
C VAL A 6 -16.03 -33.58 19.01
N GLY A 7 -16.51 -32.40 18.63
CA GLY A 7 -17.39 -32.23 17.47
C GLY A 7 -16.77 -32.81 16.19
N ASP A 8 -17.57 -33.56 15.49
CA ASP A 8 -17.24 -34.17 14.19
C ASP A 8 -16.80 -33.08 13.21
N ILE A 9 -15.52 -33.15 12.81
CA ILE A 9 -15.02 -32.40 11.66
C ILE A 9 -15.72 -33.03 10.43
N ASP A 10 -16.51 -32.22 9.73
CA ASP A 10 -17.18 -32.66 8.51
C ASP A 10 -16.13 -33.00 7.43
N VAL A 11 -15.76 -34.27 7.40
CA VAL A 11 -14.79 -34.85 6.46
C VAL A 11 -15.22 -34.62 5.00
N ASN A 12 -16.52 -34.48 4.73
CA ASN A 12 -17.04 -34.20 3.39
C ASN A 12 -16.74 -32.77 2.94
N ARG A 13 -16.73 -31.82 3.86
CA ARG A 13 -16.37 -30.41 3.58
C ARG A 13 -14.87 -30.28 3.28
N VAL A 14 -14.01 -30.94 4.04
CA VAL A 14 -12.55 -31.00 3.80
C VAL A 14 -12.25 -31.72 2.47
N GLN A 15 -13.01 -32.76 2.11
CA GLN A 15 -12.85 -33.42 0.81
C GLN A 15 -13.37 -32.56 -0.35
N GLN A 16 -14.44 -31.78 -0.18
CA GLN A 16 -14.93 -30.85 -1.21
C GLN A 16 -13.96 -29.69 -1.44
N ASP A 17 -13.36 -29.11 -0.38
CA ASP A 17 -12.36 -28.07 -0.48
C ASP A 17 -11.06 -28.59 -1.10
N SER A 18 -10.64 -29.82 -0.77
CA SER A 18 -9.52 -30.51 -1.40
C SER A 18 -9.77 -30.83 -2.89
N LEU A 19 -11.01 -31.19 -3.25
CA LEU A 19 -11.43 -31.41 -4.64
C LEU A 19 -11.55 -30.10 -5.43
N PHE A 20 -11.92 -29.01 -4.78
CA PHE A 20 -11.99 -27.68 -5.39
C PHE A 20 -10.57 -27.15 -5.68
N ILE A 21 -9.67 -27.26 -4.71
CA ILE A 21 -8.24 -26.91 -4.86
C ILE A 21 -7.59 -27.79 -5.93
N SER A 22 -7.85 -29.09 -5.95
CA SER A 22 -7.33 -29.99 -6.97
C SER A 22 -7.94 -29.76 -8.36
N ARG A 23 -9.19 -29.24 -8.45
CA ARG A 23 -9.82 -28.83 -9.72
C ARG A 23 -9.30 -27.50 -10.23
N GLU A 24 -9.00 -26.53 -9.35
CA GLU A 24 -8.33 -25.28 -9.76
C GLU A 24 -6.88 -25.52 -10.17
N ILE A 25 -6.15 -26.35 -9.42
CA ILE A 25 -4.81 -26.80 -9.82
C ILE A 25 -4.87 -27.57 -11.15
N LYS A 26 -5.84 -28.46 -11.36
CA LYS A 26 -6.04 -29.16 -12.64
C LYS A 26 -6.52 -28.23 -13.76
N LYS A 27 -7.35 -27.20 -13.48
CA LYS A 27 -7.71 -26.19 -14.50
C LYS A 27 -6.50 -25.33 -14.89
N ASN A 28 -5.62 -25.03 -13.97
CA ASN A 28 -4.37 -24.34 -14.25
C ASN A 28 -3.34 -25.24 -14.95
N ILE A 29 -3.37 -26.56 -14.71
CA ILE A 29 -2.53 -27.55 -15.41
C ILE A 29 -3.10 -27.88 -16.81
N VAL A 30 -4.41 -27.96 -16.99
CA VAL A 30 -5.04 -28.26 -18.31
C VAL A 30 -5.01 -27.08 -19.27
N LYS A 31 -4.86 -25.83 -18.80
CA LYS A 31 -4.48 -24.70 -19.67
C LYS A 31 -3.01 -24.72 -20.12
N LYS A 32 -2.19 -25.66 -19.59
CA LYS A 32 -0.75 -25.80 -19.85
C LYS A 32 -0.36 -26.92 -20.85
N GLU A 33 -1.30 -27.69 -21.36
CA GLU A 33 -0.99 -28.70 -22.40
C GLU A 33 -0.94 -28.07 -23.80
N GLY A 34 -0.01 -27.12 -24.00
CA GLY A 34 0.25 -26.51 -25.31
C GLY A 34 1.39 -25.49 -25.33
N ASN A 35 1.72 -24.89 -24.19
CA ASN A 35 2.90 -24.03 -24.08
C ASN A 35 3.53 -24.24 -22.70
N LEU A 36 4.76 -24.78 -22.65
CA LEU A 36 5.62 -24.66 -21.47
C LEU A 36 5.70 -23.17 -21.17
N MET A 37 5.25 -22.75 -19.98
CA MET A 37 5.48 -21.36 -19.56
C MET A 37 6.99 -21.21 -19.38
N LYS A 38 7.61 -20.45 -20.27
CA LYS A 38 9.06 -20.16 -20.27
C LYS A 38 9.50 -19.33 -19.06
N LEU A 39 8.55 -18.70 -18.34
CA LEU A 39 8.76 -17.88 -17.15
C LEU A 39 7.69 -18.17 -16.12
N ASN A 40 8.07 -18.55 -14.88
CA ASN A 40 7.16 -18.61 -13.75
C ASN A 40 7.20 -17.31 -12.95
N LYS A 41 6.08 -16.91 -12.36
CA LYS A 41 6.04 -15.72 -11.49
C LYS A 41 7.00 -15.82 -10.31
N GLU A 42 7.21 -17.01 -9.80
CA GLU A 42 8.14 -17.28 -8.69
C GLU A 42 9.61 -17.00 -9.06
N ASP A 43 9.96 -17.10 -10.34
CA ASP A 43 11.29 -16.73 -10.82
C ASP A 43 11.58 -15.24 -10.68
N LEU A 44 10.55 -14.39 -10.70
CA LEU A 44 10.66 -12.94 -10.60
C LEU A 44 10.68 -12.42 -9.15
N LEU A 45 10.46 -13.27 -8.15
CA LEU A 45 10.26 -12.88 -6.76
C LEU A 45 11.39 -11.98 -6.23
N LEU A 46 12.64 -12.42 -6.36
CA LEU A 46 13.84 -11.65 -6.01
C LEU A 46 14.84 -11.70 -7.16
N TYR A 47 14.85 -10.65 -7.95
CA TYR A 47 15.62 -10.55 -9.18
C TYR A 47 16.93 -9.78 -8.92
N GLY A 48 18.07 -10.45 -8.95
CA GLY A 48 19.39 -9.84 -8.78
C GLY A 48 19.90 -9.26 -10.10
N VAL A 49 20.17 -7.95 -10.16
CA VAL A 49 20.79 -7.30 -11.31
C VAL A 49 22.22 -6.94 -10.95
N THR A 50 23.19 -7.43 -11.72
CA THR A 50 24.63 -7.26 -11.44
C THR A 50 25.14 -5.86 -11.81
N ASP A 51 26.27 -5.47 -11.22
CA ASP A 51 26.99 -4.25 -11.56
C ASP A 51 28.47 -4.46 -11.17
N SER A 52 29.36 -4.38 -12.15
CA SER A 52 30.81 -4.62 -12.00
C SER A 52 31.51 -3.74 -10.96
N LYS A 53 30.94 -2.57 -10.65
CA LYS A 53 31.48 -1.69 -9.57
C LYS A 53 31.50 -2.36 -8.18
N TYR A 54 30.76 -3.44 -7.97
CA TYR A 54 30.71 -4.16 -6.69
C TYR A 54 31.63 -5.38 -6.63
N LEU A 55 32.41 -5.69 -7.66
CA LEU A 55 33.31 -6.85 -7.71
C LEU A 55 34.38 -6.86 -6.61
N LYS A 56 34.94 -5.67 -6.27
CA LYS A 56 35.99 -5.55 -5.23
C LYS A 56 37.14 -6.58 -5.39
N GLY A 57 37.51 -6.92 -6.64
CA GLY A 57 38.56 -7.90 -6.98
C GLY A 57 38.11 -9.37 -6.99
N ARG A 58 36.82 -9.64 -6.84
CA ARG A 58 36.19 -10.98 -6.93
C ARG A 58 35.65 -11.21 -8.35
N LYS A 59 35.28 -12.46 -8.66
CA LYS A 59 34.57 -12.79 -9.91
C LYS A 59 33.08 -12.55 -9.76
N MET A 60 32.41 -12.12 -10.84
CA MET A 60 30.96 -11.94 -10.85
C MET A 60 30.23 -13.25 -10.53
N SER A 61 30.69 -14.37 -11.05
CA SER A 61 30.13 -15.69 -10.77
C SER A 61 30.12 -16.06 -9.28
N GLU A 62 31.12 -15.62 -8.50
CA GLU A 62 31.14 -15.84 -7.04
C GLU A 62 30.07 -15.00 -6.33
N LEU A 63 29.91 -13.73 -6.72
CA LEU A 63 28.90 -12.85 -6.14
C LEU A 63 27.49 -13.35 -6.47
N VAL A 64 27.29 -13.83 -7.69
CA VAL A 64 26.02 -14.40 -8.16
C VAL A 64 25.70 -15.69 -7.39
N GLU A 65 26.68 -16.58 -7.15
CA GLU A 65 26.45 -17.78 -6.38
C GLU A 65 26.03 -17.48 -4.93
N GLU A 66 26.68 -16.52 -4.26
CA GLU A 66 26.27 -16.07 -2.93
C GLU A 66 24.84 -15.48 -2.93
N ALA A 67 24.49 -14.70 -3.95
CA ALA A 67 23.15 -14.13 -4.09
C ALA A 67 22.08 -15.23 -4.27
N ILE A 68 22.34 -16.22 -5.10
CA ILE A 68 21.46 -17.36 -5.33
C ILE A 68 21.33 -18.21 -4.05
N LEU A 69 22.41 -18.50 -3.36
CA LEU A 69 22.38 -19.22 -2.09
C LEU A 69 21.62 -18.45 -1.01
N GLY A 70 21.59 -17.13 -1.10
CA GLY A 70 20.72 -16.26 -0.28
C GLY A 70 19.27 -16.20 -0.73
N GLY A 71 18.95 -16.80 -1.89
CA GLY A 71 17.59 -16.96 -2.35
C GLY A 71 17.15 -16.03 -3.49
N VAL A 72 18.08 -15.42 -4.21
CA VAL A 72 17.79 -14.77 -5.50
C VAL A 72 17.23 -15.81 -6.47
N THR A 73 16.16 -15.44 -7.17
CA THR A 73 15.35 -16.36 -8.00
C THR A 73 15.57 -16.16 -9.50
N MET A 74 16.16 -15.03 -9.91
CA MET A 74 16.54 -14.70 -11.28
C MET A 74 17.78 -13.81 -11.26
N ILE A 75 18.66 -13.94 -12.24
CA ILE A 75 19.85 -13.09 -12.39
C ILE A 75 19.76 -12.32 -13.71
N GLN A 76 20.02 -11.01 -13.67
CA GLN A 76 20.33 -10.21 -14.85
C GLN A 76 21.81 -9.83 -14.83
N LEU A 77 22.54 -10.30 -15.82
CA LEU A 77 23.92 -9.91 -16.02
C LEU A 77 23.98 -8.61 -16.83
N ARG A 78 24.47 -7.56 -16.20
CA ARG A 78 24.56 -6.21 -16.75
C ARG A 78 25.99 -5.71 -16.71
N GLU A 79 26.55 -5.47 -17.92
CA GLU A 79 27.87 -4.90 -18.13
C GLU A 79 27.80 -3.76 -19.16
N LYS A 80 28.56 -2.68 -18.95
CA LYS A 80 28.58 -1.50 -19.83
C LYS A 80 29.93 -1.17 -20.45
N GLU A 81 31.02 -1.68 -19.85
CA GLU A 81 32.36 -1.23 -20.18
C GLU A 81 33.28 -2.36 -20.67
N MET A 82 32.78 -3.59 -20.78
CA MET A 82 33.57 -4.73 -21.24
C MET A 82 33.58 -4.84 -22.77
N THR A 83 34.65 -5.44 -23.29
CA THR A 83 34.65 -5.91 -24.69
C THR A 83 33.68 -7.08 -24.84
N HIS A 84 33.15 -7.31 -26.04
CA HIS A 84 32.23 -8.43 -26.29
C HIS A 84 32.79 -9.78 -25.84
N GLU A 85 34.06 -10.09 -26.15
CA GLU A 85 34.70 -11.35 -25.76
C GLU A 85 34.84 -11.50 -24.23
N ALA A 86 35.17 -10.41 -23.51
CA ALA A 86 35.26 -10.43 -22.05
C ALA A 86 33.87 -10.60 -21.43
N PHE A 87 32.85 -9.89 -21.94
CA PHE A 87 31.48 -10.02 -21.50
C PHE A 87 30.92 -11.42 -21.74
N LYS A 88 31.20 -11.99 -22.92
CA LYS A 88 30.83 -13.38 -23.23
C LYS A 88 31.44 -14.39 -22.27
N GLN A 89 32.74 -14.25 -21.95
CA GLN A 89 33.40 -15.17 -21.02
C GLN A 89 32.79 -15.05 -19.60
N GLU A 90 32.55 -13.83 -19.12
CA GLU A 90 31.88 -13.60 -17.85
C GLU A 90 30.45 -14.16 -17.85
N ALA A 91 29.70 -13.97 -18.93
CA ALA A 91 28.36 -14.50 -19.08
C ALA A 91 28.32 -16.03 -19.03
N LEU A 92 29.29 -16.72 -19.65
CA LEU A 92 29.42 -18.18 -19.57
C LEU A 92 29.74 -18.65 -18.15
N ASP A 93 30.64 -17.94 -17.44
CA ASP A 93 30.99 -18.28 -16.04
C ASP A 93 29.76 -18.11 -15.14
N VAL A 94 28.99 -17.03 -15.29
CA VAL A 94 27.74 -16.77 -14.56
C VAL A 94 26.65 -17.78 -14.95
N GLN A 95 26.52 -18.11 -16.24
CA GLN A 95 25.54 -19.08 -16.72
C GLN A 95 25.78 -20.46 -16.11
N SER A 96 27.03 -20.88 -15.97
CA SER A 96 27.36 -22.15 -15.31
C SER A 96 26.88 -22.22 -13.86
N VAL A 97 26.98 -21.10 -13.13
CA VAL A 97 26.44 -21.00 -11.76
C VAL A 97 24.91 -21.01 -11.78
N CYS A 98 24.27 -20.23 -12.64
CA CYS A 98 22.82 -20.17 -12.77
C CYS A 98 22.23 -21.55 -13.11
N GLN A 99 22.81 -22.27 -14.05
CA GLN A 99 22.40 -23.63 -14.42
C GLN A 99 22.56 -24.64 -13.29
N LYS A 100 23.66 -24.57 -12.55
CA LYS A 100 23.93 -25.43 -11.36
C LYS A 100 22.81 -25.31 -10.31
N HIS A 101 22.25 -24.11 -10.16
CA HIS A 101 21.23 -23.81 -9.16
C HIS A 101 19.82 -23.69 -9.73
N HIS A 102 19.62 -23.94 -11.03
CA HIS A 102 18.33 -23.82 -11.74
C HIS A 102 17.69 -22.43 -11.63
N VAL A 103 18.50 -21.38 -11.73
CA VAL A 103 18.09 -19.98 -11.71
C VAL A 103 18.22 -19.42 -13.12
N PRO A 104 17.18 -18.77 -13.69
CA PRO A 104 17.25 -18.18 -15.03
C PRO A 104 18.30 -17.07 -15.11
N LEU A 105 19.05 -17.05 -16.23
CA LEU A 105 19.99 -15.99 -16.58
C LEU A 105 19.42 -15.11 -17.69
N ILE A 106 19.30 -13.83 -17.42
CA ILE A 106 18.88 -12.78 -18.34
C ILE A 106 20.08 -11.91 -18.70
N ILE A 107 20.31 -11.67 -19.99
CA ILE A 107 21.33 -10.74 -20.45
C ILE A 107 20.72 -9.34 -20.57
N ASN A 108 21.42 -8.32 -20.11
CA ASN A 108 20.95 -6.95 -20.22
C ASN A 108 21.30 -6.36 -21.59
N ASP A 109 20.34 -5.87 -22.36
CA ASP A 109 20.39 -5.16 -23.64
C ASP A 109 20.96 -5.97 -24.84
N ASP A 110 21.88 -6.89 -24.62
CA ASP A 110 22.61 -7.60 -25.69
C ASP A 110 21.88 -8.88 -26.16
N VAL A 111 21.02 -8.70 -27.17
CA VAL A 111 20.22 -9.78 -27.79
C VAL A 111 21.10 -10.80 -28.52
N GLU A 112 22.16 -10.35 -29.17
CA GLU A 112 23.07 -11.23 -29.92
C GLU A 112 23.88 -12.12 -28.97
N LEU A 113 24.41 -11.57 -27.87
CA LEU A 113 25.08 -12.35 -26.85
C LEU A 113 24.13 -13.37 -26.21
N CYS A 114 22.89 -12.98 -25.90
CA CYS A 114 21.86 -13.89 -25.37
C CYS A 114 21.69 -15.11 -26.27
N LYS A 115 21.60 -14.89 -27.59
CA LYS A 115 21.49 -15.95 -28.58
C LYS A 115 22.77 -16.79 -28.69
N GLU A 116 23.93 -16.16 -28.67
CA GLU A 116 25.24 -16.79 -28.85
C GLU A 116 25.56 -17.81 -27.74
N ILE A 117 25.26 -17.45 -26.49
CA ILE A 117 25.50 -18.33 -25.35
C ILE A 117 24.28 -19.18 -24.97
N ASP A 118 23.18 -19.05 -25.72
CA ASP A 118 21.90 -19.72 -25.41
C ASP A 118 21.37 -19.41 -24.01
N ALA A 119 21.49 -18.15 -23.54
CA ALA A 119 20.95 -17.72 -22.25
C ALA A 119 19.41 -17.85 -22.22
N ASP A 120 18.80 -17.83 -20.99
CA ASP A 120 17.35 -17.99 -20.82
C ASP A 120 16.56 -16.83 -21.39
N GLY A 121 17.13 -15.62 -21.46
CA GLY A 121 16.47 -14.46 -22.02
C GLY A 121 17.27 -13.17 -22.00
N VAL A 122 16.61 -12.08 -22.39
CA VAL A 122 17.15 -10.73 -22.45
C VAL A 122 16.21 -9.74 -21.76
N HIS A 123 16.77 -8.68 -21.18
CA HIS A 123 16.00 -7.52 -20.73
C HIS A 123 16.42 -6.29 -21.52
N ILE A 124 15.46 -5.61 -22.14
CA ILE A 124 15.70 -4.44 -23.01
C ILE A 124 15.04 -3.19 -22.44
N GLY A 125 15.71 -2.04 -22.60
CA GLY A 125 15.16 -0.72 -22.28
C GLY A 125 14.38 -0.12 -23.45
N GLN A 126 13.93 1.13 -23.29
CA GLN A 126 13.13 1.83 -24.31
C GLN A 126 13.98 2.29 -25.52
N ASP A 127 15.28 2.54 -25.28
CA ASP A 127 16.21 3.02 -26.30
C ASP A 127 17.00 1.88 -26.99
N ASP A 128 16.77 0.64 -26.56
CA ASP A 128 17.48 -0.54 -27.07
C ASP A 128 16.81 -1.12 -28.33
N LEU A 129 17.24 -2.31 -28.73
CA LEU A 129 16.66 -3.01 -29.88
C LEU A 129 15.15 -3.19 -29.71
N ASN A 130 14.39 -2.87 -30.76
CA ASN A 130 12.94 -3.02 -30.74
C ASN A 130 12.52 -4.46 -30.36
N LEU A 131 11.56 -4.60 -29.45
CA LEU A 131 11.07 -5.88 -28.93
C LEU A 131 10.70 -6.89 -30.05
N LYS A 132 10.06 -6.44 -31.13
CA LYS A 132 9.72 -7.33 -32.26
C LYS A 132 10.95 -7.88 -32.98
N GLU A 133 12.02 -7.10 -33.06
CA GLU A 133 13.28 -7.54 -33.65
C GLU A 133 14.00 -8.51 -32.72
N ALA A 134 14.06 -8.20 -31.42
CA ALA A 134 14.59 -9.11 -30.43
C ALA A 134 13.86 -10.47 -30.45
N ARG A 135 12.53 -10.46 -30.55
CA ARG A 135 11.73 -11.68 -30.67
C ARG A 135 12.02 -12.49 -31.93
N LYS A 136 12.25 -11.82 -33.09
CA LYS A 136 12.65 -12.49 -34.35
C LYS A 136 14.02 -13.18 -34.24
N ILE A 137 14.95 -12.56 -33.51
CA ILE A 137 16.32 -13.09 -33.33
C ILE A 137 16.33 -14.28 -32.36
N LEU A 138 15.61 -14.16 -31.24
CA LEU A 138 15.64 -15.13 -30.14
C LEU A 138 14.59 -16.26 -30.26
N GLY A 139 13.52 -16.05 -31.04
CA GLY A 139 12.41 -17.00 -31.13
C GLY A 139 11.42 -16.87 -29.96
N GLU A 140 10.42 -17.77 -29.94
CA GLU A 140 9.33 -17.72 -28.95
C GLU A 140 9.69 -18.32 -27.58
N ASP A 141 10.75 -19.12 -27.51
CA ASP A 141 11.12 -19.87 -26.30
C ASP A 141 11.96 -19.04 -25.32
N LYS A 142 12.55 -17.94 -25.74
CA LYS A 142 13.38 -17.07 -24.89
C LYS A 142 12.54 -16.02 -24.15
N ILE A 143 12.92 -15.74 -22.92
CA ILE A 143 12.30 -14.70 -22.09
C ILE A 143 12.73 -13.33 -22.58
N ILE A 144 11.78 -12.41 -22.79
CA ILE A 144 12.09 -11.01 -23.07
C ILE A 144 11.38 -10.12 -22.05
N GLY A 145 12.17 -9.49 -21.17
CA GLY A 145 11.71 -8.45 -20.28
C GLY A 145 11.87 -7.06 -20.89
N VAL A 146 10.99 -6.14 -20.54
CA VAL A 146 11.01 -4.76 -21.04
C VAL A 146 10.87 -3.77 -19.90
N SER A 147 11.72 -2.73 -19.88
CA SER A 147 11.58 -1.60 -18.96
C SER A 147 10.37 -0.74 -19.33
N ALA A 148 9.58 -0.26 -18.34
CA ALA A 148 8.49 0.68 -18.54
C ALA A 148 8.46 1.73 -17.44
N HIS A 149 8.16 3.01 -17.79
CA HIS A 149 8.10 4.14 -16.88
C HIS A 149 6.68 4.71 -16.71
N ASN A 150 5.76 4.31 -17.58
CA ASN A 150 4.36 4.73 -17.59
C ASN A 150 3.48 3.64 -18.22
N TYR A 151 2.16 3.83 -18.14
CA TYR A 151 1.20 2.86 -18.65
C TYR A 151 1.26 2.70 -20.18
N GLU A 152 1.53 3.75 -20.94
CA GLU A 152 1.59 3.67 -22.41
C GLU A 152 2.78 2.81 -22.87
N GLU A 153 3.95 2.96 -22.24
CA GLU A 153 5.11 2.10 -22.50
C GLU A 153 4.82 0.63 -22.12
N ALA A 154 4.20 0.41 -20.95
CA ALA A 154 3.80 -0.92 -20.51
C ALA A 154 2.82 -1.59 -21.47
N LYS A 155 1.85 -0.85 -21.99
CA LYS A 155 0.87 -1.31 -22.98
C LYS A 155 1.54 -1.68 -24.30
N ILE A 156 2.44 -0.83 -24.81
CA ILE A 156 3.20 -1.10 -26.05
C ILE A 156 4.05 -2.36 -25.89
N ALA A 157 4.72 -2.55 -24.73
CA ALA A 157 5.50 -3.74 -24.46
C ALA A 157 4.62 -5.01 -24.43
N LEU A 158 3.46 -4.96 -23.78
CA LEU A 158 2.47 -6.04 -23.76
C LEU A 158 2.00 -6.40 -25.18
N GLU A 159 1.59 -5.43 -25.98
CA GLU A 159 1.09 -5.63 -27.34
C GLU A 159 2.16 -6.21 -28.29
N ASN A 160 3.43 -5.98 -27.99
CA ASN A 160 4.56 -6.47 -28.78
C ASN A 160 5.16 -7.79 -28.26
N GLY A 161 4.59 -8.40 -27.21
CA GLY A 161 4.95 -9.74 -26.75
C GLY A 161 6.07 -9.76 -25.70
N ALA A 162 6.15 -8.79 -24.79
CA ALA A 162 6.97 -8.87 -23.61
C ALA A 162 6.48 -10.00 -22.68
N ASP A 163 7.41 -10.70 -22.04
CA ASP A 163 7.08 -11.76 -21.07
C ASP A 163 6.91 -11.22 -19.65
N TYR A 164 7.59 -10.12 -19.32
CA TYR A 164 7.43 -9.38 -18.07
C TYR A 164 7.86 -7.91 -18.23
N LEU A 165 7.47 -7.07 -17.29
CA LEU A 165 7.86 -5.67 -17.24
C LEU A 165 8.78 -5.40 -16.04
N GLY A 166 9.84 -4.63 -16.26
CA GLY A 166 10.63 -3.97 -15.22
C GLY A 166 10.16 -2.53 -15.07
N VAL A 167 9.49 -2.20 -13.96
CA VAL A 167 8.86 -0.89 -13.77
C VAL A 167 9.60 -0.07 -12.71
N GLY A 168 10.14 1.07 -13.09
CA GLY A 168 10.92 1.94 -12.18
C GLY A 168 11.61 3.10 -12.91
N ALA A 169 12.40 3.96 -12.20
CA ALA A 169 12.83 3.75 -10.80
C ALA A 169 11.76 4.20 -9.79
N ILE A 170 11.46 3.33 -8.80
CA ILE A 170 10.46 3.65 -7.77
C ILE A 170 11.07 4.56 -6.69
N PHE A 171 12.30 4.29 -6.28
CA PHE A 171 13.04 5.11 -5.32
C PHE A 171 14.30 5.66 -5.96
N ALA A 172 14.80 6.79 -5.44
CA ALA A 172 16.04 7.39 -5.92
C ALA A 172 17.18 6.38 -5.93
N THR A 173 17.93 6.31 -7.03
CA THR A 173 19.01 5.35 -7.24
C THR A 173 20.22 6.02 -7.86
N GLN A 174 21.42 5.51 -7.53
CA GLN A 174 22.70 5.92 -8.12
C GLN A 174 23.21 4.89 -9.15
N THR A 175 22.39 3.89 -9.49
CA THR A 175 22.82 2.79 -10.38
C THR A 175 22.62 3.13 -11.86
N LYS A 176 21.70 4.05 -12.17
CA LYS A 176 21.43 4.53 -13.53
C LYS A 176 21.28 6.05 -13.48
N ASP A 177 22.16 6.78 -14.16
CA ASP A 177 22.24 8.26 -14.09
C ASP A 177 21.00 8.96 -14.66
N ASP A 178 20.29 8.33 -15.61
CA ASP A 178 19.10 8.86 -16.29
C ASP A 178 17.77 8.30 -15.76
N ALA A 179 17.78 7.70 -14.57
CA ALA A 179 16.58 7.06 -14.02
C ALA A 179 15.50 8.10 -13.70
N GLN A 180 14.41 8.12 -14.45
CA GLN A 180 13.19 8.84 -14.09
C GLN A 180 12.52 8.15 -12.90
N ASN A 181 12.29 8.91 -11.82
CA ASN A 181 11.51 8.41 -10.71
C ASN A 181 10.03 8.38 -11.09
N ILE A 182 9.41 7.22 -10.92
CA ILE A 182 7.96 7.05 -11.09
C ILE A 182 7.29 6.89 -9.73
N SER A 183 6.03 7.29 -9.66
CA SER A 183 5.29 7.19 -8.40
C SER A 183 4.78 5.76 -8.13
N MET A 184 4.49 5.47 -6.88
CA MET A 184 3.87 4.20 -6.49
C MET A 184 2.46 4.04 -7.10
N GLU A 185 1.76 5.16 -7.33
CA GLU A 185 0.47 5.21 -8.02
C GLU A 185 0.60 4.75 -9.47
N THR A 186 1.62 5.24 -10.19
CA THR A 186 1.91 4.81 -11.57
C THR A 186 2.23 3.32 -11.63
N LEU A 187 3.05 2.82 -10.71
CA LEU A 187 3.33 1.38 -10.59
C LEU A 187 2.03 0.58 -10.38
N ASN A 188 1.20 1.01 -9.43
CA ASN A 188 -0.06 0.34 -9.13
C ASN A 188 -1.04 0.38 -10.31
N GLU A 189 -1.10 1.49 -11.04
CA GLU A 189 -1.89 1.62 -12.27
C GLU A 189 -1.44 0.60 -13.32
N ILE A 190 -0.14 0.48 -13.56
CA ILE A 190 0.42 -0.51 -14.51
C ILE A 190 0.02 -1.91 -14.07
N CYS A 191 0.28 -2.30 -12.80
CA CYS A 191 -0.05 -3.63 -12.28
C CYS A 191 -1.54 -4.00 -12.39
N GLN A 192 -2.44 -3.01 -12.33
CA GLN A 192 -3.89 -3.25 -12.46
C GLN A 192 -4.36 -3.40 -13.91
N LYS A 193 -3.59 -2.89 -14.88
CA LYS A 193 -4.01 -2.79 -16.28
C LYS A 193 -3.29 -3.74 -17.22
N VAL A 194 -2.22 -4.41 -16.77
CA VAL A 194 -1.49 -5.38 -17.59
C VAL A 194 -1.66 -6.80 -17.03
N ASP A 195 -1.71 -7.79 -17.91
CA ASP A 195 -1.88 -9.20 -17.55
C ASP A 195 -0.56 -9.98 -17.45
N ILE A 196 0.58 -9.35 -17.84
CA ILE A 196 1.91 -9.96 -17.70
C ILE A 196 2.56 -9.58 -16.37
N PRO A 197 3.50 -10.40 -15.85
CA PRO A 197 4.18 -10.12 -14.60
C PRO A 197 4.89 -8.77 -14.56
N VAL A 198 4.84 -8.11 -13.39
CA VAL A 198 5.48 -6.81 -13.14
C VAL A 198 6.49 -6.92 -12.01
N VAL A 199 7.73 -6.51 -12.28
CA VAL A 199 8.82 -6.40 -11.31
C VAL A 199 9.12 -4.94 -11.03
N ALA A 200 9.07 -4.51 -9.77
CA ALA A 200 9.48 -3.17 -9.39
C ALA A 200 11.01 -3.07 -9.31
N ILE A 201 11.57 -1.96 -9.80
CA ILE A 201 13.03 -1.71 -9.78
C ILE A 201 13.34 -0.26 -9.37
N GLY A 202 14.57 -0.04 -8.89
CA GLY A 202 15.14 1.28 -8.58
C GLY A 202 15.12 1.61 -7.08
N GLY A 203 16.30 1.72 -6.49
CA GLY A 203 16.54 2.15 -5.11
C GLY A 203 15.97 1.25 -4.01
N ILE A 204 15.54 0.03 -4.34
CA ILE A 204 14.90 -0.89 -3.41
C ILE A 204 15.93 -1.47 -2.42
N ASN A 205 15.56 -1.50 -1.14
CA ASN A 205 16.40 -1.98 -0.06
C ASN A 205 15.57 -2.61 1.08
N GLN A 206 16.24 -3.09 2.13
CA GLN A 206 15.59 -3.77 3.25
C GLN A 206 14.60 -2.90 4.04
N VAL A 207 14.70 -1.58 3.95
CA VAL A 207 13.80 -0.64 4.66
C VAL A 207 12.55 -0.38 3.84
N ASN A 208 12.71 0.01 2.57
CA ASN A 208 11.59 0.47 1.73
C ASN A 208 10.84 -0.66 0.98
N ILE A 209 11.35 -1.88 0.97
CA ILE A 209 10.69 -3.03 0.30
C ILE A 209 9.28 -3.31 0.85
N LEU A 210 8.99 -2.97 2.10
CA LEU A 210 7.67 -3.12 2.71
C LEU A 210 6.65 -2.09 2.17
N GLU A 211 7.10 -1.02 1.54
CA GLU A 211 6.22 -0.02 0.92
C GLU A 211 5.44 -0.56 -0.27
N PHE A 212 5.84 -1.71 -0.83
CA PHE A 212 5.08 -2.42 -1.86
C PHE A 212 3.87 -3.19 -1.31
N MET A 213 3.63 -3.18 0.01
CA MET A 213 2.46 -3.83 0.59
C MET A 213 1.17 -3.31 -0.06
N GLY A 214 0.34 -4.21 -0.57
CA GLY A 214 -0.90 -3.88 -1.29
C GLY A 214 -0.73 -3.47 -2.76
N VAL A 215 0.49 -3.45 -3.30
CA VAL A 215 0.74 -3.28 -4.73
C VAL A 215 0.86 -4.66 -5.38
N ALA A 216 0.20 -4.87 -6.51
CA ALA A 216 0.12 -6.18 -7.16
C ALA A 216 1.35 -6.48 -8.05
N ILE A 217 2.57 -6.27 -7.51
CA ILE A 217 3.81 -6.70 -8.17
C ILE A 217 4.03 -8.20 -8.02
N ASP A 218 4.77 -8.80 -8.94
CA ASP A 218 5.16 -10.20 -8.89
C ASP A 218 6.56 -10.40 -8.29
N GLY A 219 7.36 -9.32 -8.17
CA GLY A 219 8.68 -9.33 -7.56
C GLY A 219 9.38 -8.00 -7.56
N VAL A 220 10.65 -8.01 -7.16
CA VAL A 220 11.53 -6.83 -7.13
C VAL A 220 12.88 -7.12 -7.75
N ALA A 221 13.41 -6.18 -8.54
CA ALA A 221 14.76 -6.23 -9.09
C ALA A 221 15.70 -5.32 -8.28
N ILE A 222 16.80 -5.86 -7.81
CA ILE A 222 17.70 -5.21 -6.86
C ILE A 222 19.15 -5.32 -7.32
N VAL A 223 19.89 -4.22 -7.26
CA VAL A 223 21.33 -4.12 -7.55
C VAL A 223 22.12 -3.93 -6.26
N SER A 224 22.17 -2.70 -5.77
CA SER A 224 23.09 -2.27 -4.71
C SER A 224 22.86 -2.95 -3.36
N SER A 225 21.61 -3.19 -3.00
CA SER A 225 21.27 -3.80 -1.70
C SER A 225 21.60 -5.29 -1.63
N ILE A 226 21.86 -5.95 -2.78
CA ILE A 226 22.40 -7.30 -2.88
C ILE A 226 23.92 -7.23 -3.07
N PHE A 227 24.39 -6.80 -4.24
CA PHE A 227 25.78 -6.89 -4.64
C PHE A 227 26.72 -5.90 -3.96
N GLY A 228 26.18 -4.77 -3.45
CA GLY A 228 26.92 -3.80 -2.64
C GLY A 228 27.08 -4.21 -1.17
N SER A 229 26.40 -5.25 -0.70
CA SER A 229 26.49 -5.75 0.66
C SER A 229 27.87 -6.38 0.95
N ASN A 230 28.30 -6.33 2.22
CA ASN A 230 29.47 -7.07 2.67
C ASN A 230 29.19 -8.57 2.88
N ASP A 231 27.90 -8.93 3.03
CA ASP A 231 27.42 -10.32 3.15
C ASP A 231 26.22 -10.46 2.20
N ILE A 232 26.52 -10.83 0.96
CA ILE A 232 25.57 -10.92 -0.14
C ILE A 232 24.50 -11.97 0.15
N GLN A 233 24.90 -13.14 0.67
CA GLN A 233 23.97 -14.23 0.97
C GLN A 233 22.96 -13.82 2.03
N LYS A 234 23.40 -13.21 3.12
CA LYS A 234 22.52 -12.73 4.20
C LYS A 234 21.61 -11.59 3.73
N ALA A 235 22.14 -10.65 2.95
CA ALA A 235 21.35 -9.55 2.39
C ALA A 235 20.24 -10.07 1.49
N SER A 236 20.55 -11.03 0.62
CA SER A 236 19.59 -11.68 -0.28
C SER A 236 18.51 -12.43 0.50
N SER A 237 18.90 -13.19 1.53
CA SER A 237 17.94 -13.92 2.37
C SER A 237 16.95 -13.00 3.08
N LEU A 238 17.42 -11.89 3.66
CA LEU A 238 16.56 -10.91 4.30
C LEU A 238 15.61 -10.21 3.32
N LEU A 239 16.09 -9.90 2.12
CA LEU A 239 15.27 -9.29 1.06
C LEU A 239 14.21 -10.30 0.56
N LYS A 240 14.60 -11.56 0.36
CA LYS A 240 13.65 -12.61 -0.04
C LYS A 240 12.53 -12.79 0.96
N ASP A 241 12.86 -12.90 2.25
CA ASP A 241 11.86 -13.05 3.30
C ASP A 241 10.86 -11.89 3.32
N LYS A 242 11.36 -10.66 3.14
CA LYS A 242 10.51 -9.46 3.12
C LYS A 242 9.62 -9.42 1.88
N ILE A 243 10.16 -9.63 0.68
CA ILE A 243 9.34 -9.61 -0.54
C ILE A 243 8.33 -10.76 -0.57
N GLN A 244 8.68 -11.91 -0.04
CA GLN A 244 7.75 -13.03 0.11
C GLN A 244 6.55 -12.64 0.99
N ARG A 245 6.79 -11.95 2.11
CA ARG A 245 5.72 -11.42 2.97
C ARG A 245 4.85 -10.40 2.24
N VAL A 246 5.47 -9.48 1.49
CA VAL A 246 4.74 -8.48 0.69
C VAL A 246 3.78 -9.14 -0.30
N ILE A 247 4.27 -10.09 -1.09
CA ILE A 247 3.48 -10.74 -2.15
C ILE A 247 2.44 -11.72 -1.58
N SER A 248 2.78 -12.45 -0.51
CA SER A 248 1.86 -13.41 0.10
C SER A 248 0.80 -12.78 1.00
N ASN A 249 0.98 -11.51 1.40
CA ASN A 249 0.02 -10.85 2.28
C ASN A 249 -1.27 -10.50 1.56
N LYS A 250 -2.34 -11.19 1.92
CA LYS A 250 -3.70 -10.95 1.41
C LYS A 250 -4.59 -10.17 2.38
N MET A 251 -4.09 -9.89 3.60
CA MET A 251 -4.85 -9.15 4.61
C MET A 251 -4.53 -7.65 4.51
N PRO A 252 -5.50 -6.79 4.16
CA PRO A 252 -5.30 -5.35 4.21
C PRO A 252 -4.93 -4.88 5.61
N THR A 253 -4.00 -3.93 5.72
CA THR A 253 -3.51 -3.38 6.99
C THR A 253 -3.80 -1.88 7.07
N CYS A 254 -4.26 -1.39 8.22
CA CYS A 254 -4.53 0.02 8.44
C CYS A 254 -4.03 0.45 9.82
N LEU A 255 -3.42 1.63 9.88
CA LEU A 255 -2.95 2.25 11.12
C LEU A 255 -3.89 3.39 11.52
N THR A 256 -4.36 3.40 12.78
CA THR A 256 -4.95 4.61 13.35
C THR A 256 -3.96 5.31 14.26
N ILE A 257 -3.89 6.64 14.16
CA ILE A 257 -3.11 7.52 15.02
C ILE A 257 -4.08 8.51 15.65
N ALA A 258 -4.40 8.34 16.93
CA ALA A 258 -5.40 9.16 17.63
C ALA A 258 -5.29 9.02 19.14
N GLY A 259 -6.08 9.82 19.85
CA GLY A 259 -6.34 9.61 21.26
C GLY A 259 -7.19 8.36 21.52
N SER A 260 -7.07 7.81 22.71
CA SER A 260 -7.91 6.69 23.17
C SER A 260 -9.20 7.24 23.81
N ASP A 261 -10.30 6.52 23.66
CA ASP A 261 -11.55 6.72 24.39
C ASP A 261 -11.83 5.50 25.27
N SER A 262 -11.71 5.65 26.60
CA SER A 262 -11.88 4.54 27.54
C SER A 262 -13.29 3.93 27.51
N SER A 263 -14.32 4.67 27.05
CA SER A 263 -15.67 4.13 26.84
C SER A 263 -15.81 3.32 25.55
N GLY A 264 -14.87 3.46 24.64
CA GLY A 264 -14.80 2.68 23.42
C GLY A 264 -15.69 3.17 22.27
N GLY A 265 -16.33 4.34 22.40
CA GLY A 265 -17.26 4.88 21.39
C GLY A 265 -16.59 5.73 20.32
N ALA A 266 -15.41 6.28 20.59
CA ALA A 266 -14.64 7.13 19.70
C ALA A 266 -13.14 6.75 19.74
N GLY A 267 -12.27 7.62 19.21
CA GLY A 267 -10.83 7.45 19.24
C GLY A 267 -10.37 6.14 18.61
N ILE A 268 -9.18 5.66 19.04
CA ILE A 268 -8.61 4.42 18.50
C ILE A 268 -9.52 3.21 18.68
N GLN A 269 -10.35 3.16 19.71
CA GLN A 269 -11.24 2.04 19.98
C GLN A 269 -12.35 1.94 18.92
N ALA A 270 -12.97 3.04 18.55
CA ALA A 270 -13.93 3.07 17.44
C ALA A 270 -13.25 2.75 16.12
N ASP A 271 -12.04 3.27 15.90
CA ASP A 271 -11.25 3.03 14.70
C ASP A 271 -10.93 1.54 14.54
N LEU A 272 -10.38 0.88 15.58
CA LEU A 272 -10.03 -0.54 15.56
C LEU A 272 -11.26 -1.43 15.30
N LYS A 273 -12.40 -1.12 15.99
CA LYS A 273 -13.68 -1.84 15.76
C LYS A 273 -14.16 -1.68 14.32
N THR A 274 -14.10 -0.46 13.79
CA THR A 274 -14.51 -0.14 12.41
C THR A 274 -13.65 -0.88 11.40
N MET A 275 -12.32 -0.84 11.56
CA MET A 275 -11.38 -1.51 10.68
C MET A 275 -11.59 -3.03 10.70
N LEU A 276 -11.75 -3.64 11.88
CA LEU A 276 -12.03 -5.06 12.03
C LEU A 276 -13.35 -5.46 11.35
N ALA A 277 -14.43 -4.68 11.57
CA ALA A 277 -15.73 -4.92 10.95
C ALA A 277 -15.68 -4.84 9.41
N ASN A 278 -14.75 -4.03 8.87
CA ASN A 278 -14.50 -3.92 7.43
C ASN A 278 -13.40 -4.89 6.92
N ARG A 279 -13.04 -5.92 7.71
CA ARG A 279 -12.08 -6.98 7.36
C ARG A 279 -10.68 -6.43 7.04
N VAL A 280 -10.18 -5.51 7.86
CA VAL A 280 -8.84 -4.93 7.80
C VAL A 280 -8.12 -5.21 9.11
N TYR A 281 -6.85 -5.65 9.03
CA TYR A 281 -6.00 -5.78 10.21
C TYR A 281 -5.64 -4.38 10.72
N ALA A 282 -6.09 -4.07 11.92
CA ALA A 282 -5.98 -2.74 12.50
C ALA A 282 -4.81 -2.65 13.48
N MET A 283 -4.00 -1.61 13.32
CA MET A 283 -2.91 -1.24 14.23
C MET A 283 -3.17 0.14 14.79
N SER A 284 -2.55 0.48 15.93
CA SER A 284 -2.77 1.78 16.57
C SER A 284 -1.48 2.41 17.10
N VAL A 285 -1.41 3.73 16.95
CA VAL A 285 -0.47 4.62 17.62
C VAL A 285 -1.29 5.54 18.52
N ILE A 286 -1.03 5.48 19.82
CA ILE A 286 -1.77 6.25 20.82
C ILE A 286 -1.09 7.61 20.99
N ALA A 287 -1.82 8.69 20.67
CA ALA A 287 -1.34 10.07 20.82
C ALA A 287 -1.71 10.68 22.17
N ALA A 288 -2.83 10.24 22.77
CA ALA A 288 -3.26 10.66 24.11
C ALA A 288 -4.14 9.58 24.73
N LEU A 289 -4.16 9.51 26.04
CA LEU A 289 -5.10 8.70 26.83
C LEU A 289 -6.17 9.60 27.43
N THR A 290 -7.44 9.18 27.40
CA THR A 290 -8.51 9.90 28.08
C THR A 290 -9.19 9.06 29.15
N ALA A 291 -9.58 9.67 30.24
CA ALA A 291 -10.61 9.17 31.13
C ALA A 291 -11.94 9.72 30.64
N GLN A 292 -12.62 8.95 29.81
CA GLN A 292 -13.80 9.39 29.06
C GLN A 292 -14.92 8.36 29.14
N ASN A 293 -16.16 8.86 29.15
CA ASN A 293 -17.37 8.06 29.07
C ASN A 293 -18.40 8.76 28.15
N THR A 294 -19.63 8.24 28.06
CA THR A 294 -20.68 8.80 27.21
C THR A 294 -21.17 10.18 27.62
N THR A 295 -20.84 10.64 28.84
CA THR A 295 -21.27 11.95 29.38
C THR A 295 -20.19 13.03 29.27
N GLY A 296 -18.90 12.67 29.11
CA GLY A 296 -17.83 13.64 29.01
C GLY A 296 -16.41 13.05 29.12
N VAL A 297 -15.44 13.97 29.15
CA VAL A 297 -14.01 13.68 29.34
C VAL A 297 -13.57 14.28 30.67
N ASP A 298 -13.17 13.43 31.61
CA ASP A 298 -12.77 13.84 32.98
C ASP A 298 -11.28 14.19 33.04
N ALA A 299 -10.41 13.49 32.27
CA ALA A 299 -8.97 13.74 32.23
C ALA A 299 -8.35 13.34 30.90
N ILE A 300 -7.24 13.99 30.55
CA ILE A 300 -6.44 13.71 29.36
C ILE A 300 -4.98 13.55 29.82
N TYR A 301 -4.31 12.53 29.31
CA TYR A 301 -2.88 12.31 29.45
C TYR A 301 -2.24 12.23 28.06
N ASP A 302 -1.46 13.22 27.71
CA ASP A 302 -0.77 13.29 26.42
C ASP A 302 0.43 12.33 26.42
N VAL A 303 0.64 11.66 25.27
CA VAL A 303 1.81 10.82 25.03
C VAL A 303 2.91 11.65 24.41
N ASP A 304 4.14 11.51 24.92
CA ASP A 304 5.29 12.23 24.42
C ASP A 304 5.50 12.00 22.91
N ALA A 305 5.84 13.07 22.19
CA ALA A 305 6.06 13.03 20.73
C ALA A 305 7.14 12.01 20.30
N SER A 306 8.18 11.82 21.14
CA SER A 306 9.23 10.83 20.92
C SER A 306 8.69 9.40 21.04
N PHE A 307 7.74 9.14 21.95
CA PHE A 307 7.14 7.83 22.10
C PHE A 307 6.11 7.55 21.01
N VAL A 308 5.38 8.58 20.54
CA VAL A 308 4.53 8.48 19.34
C VAL A 308 5.38 8.10 18.12
N ALA A 309 6.54 8.73 17.93
CA ALA A 309 7.48 8.36 16.87
C ALA A 309 7.94 6.90 16.98
N SER A 310 8.28 6.44 18.19
CA SER A 310 8.73 5.06 18.42
C SER A 310 7.63 4.03 18.16
N GLN A 311 6.37 4.32 18.49
CA GLN A 311 5.23 3.47 18.11
C GLN A 311 5.09 3.38 16.59
N MET A 312 5.22 4.52 15.87
CA MET A 312 5.19 4.54 14.41
C MET A 312 6.34 3.73 13.81
N ASP A 313 7.56 3.90 14.30
CA ASP A 313 8.73 3.14 13.84
C ASP A 313 8.50 1.63 14.00
N SER A 314 7.97 1.20 15.14
CA SER A 314 7.69 -0.22 15.41
C SER A 314 6.67 -0.80 14.43
N VAL A 315 5.64 -0.04 14.05
CA VAL A 315 4.63 -0.48 13.09
C VAL A 315 5.19 -0.50 11.67
N PHE A 316 5.72 0.63 11.19
CA PHE A 316 6.13 0.77 9.79
C PHE A 316 7.31 -0.14 9.39
N THR A 317 8.15 -0.53 10.34
CA THR A 317 9.31 -1.40 10.06
C THR A 317 8.99 -2.89 10.08
N ASP A 318 7.80 -3.29 10.55
CA ASP A 318 7.37 -4.70 10.62
C ASP A 318 6.08 -4.96 9.82
N ILE A 319 4.96 -4.31 10.18
CA ILE A 319 3.68 -4.45 9.48
C ILE A 319 3.33 -3.11 8.82
N TYR A 320 3.81 -2.92 7.58
CA TYR A 320 3.59 -1.67 6.86
C TYR A 320 2.09 -1.43 6.60
N PRO A 321 1.52 -0.27 7.02
CA PRO A 321 0.10 0.03 6.81
C PRO A 321 -0.18 0.45 5.36
N MET A 322 -1.18 -0.17 4.74
CA MET A 322 -1.67 0.18 3.41
C MET A 322 -2.49 1.48 3.40
N ALA A 323 -3.03 1.86 4.56
CA ALA A 323 -3.68 3.16 4.79
C ALA A 323 -3.44 3.62 6.22
N VAL A 324 -3.52 4.94 6.43
CA VAL A 324 -3.37 5.57 7.75
C VAL A 324 -4.57 6.47 8.00
N LYS A 325 -5.24 6.30 9.15
CA LYS A 325 -6.24 7.24 9.64
C LYS A 325 -5.64 8.08 10.77
N ILE A 326 -5.79 9.38 10.69
CA ILE A 326 -5.39 10.30 11.75
C ILE A 326 -6.64 10.95 12.32
N GLY A 327 -6.82 10.78 13.63
CA GLY A 327 -7.90 11.41 14.38
C GLY A 327 -7.44 12.60 15.19
N MET A 328 -7.93 12.73 16.43
CA MET A 328 -7.55 13.84 17.30
C MET A 328 -6.07 13.75 17.69
N VAL A 329 -5.32 14.79 17.32
CA VAL A 329 -3.93 15.08 17.73
C VAL A 329 -3.86 16.57 18.10
N SER A 330 -3.55 16.88 19.36
CA SER A 330 -3.72 18.21 19.95
C SER A 330 -2.39 18.95 20.19
N GLN A 331 -1.26 18.23 20.25
CA GLN A 331 0.04 18.79 20.59
C GLN A 331 0.86 19.06 19.33
N LYS A 332 1.46 20.25 19.22
CA LYS A 332 2.30 20.66 18.10
C LYS A 332 3.44 19.67 17.84
N GLU A 333 4.16 19.29 18.89
CA GLU A 333 5.31 18.38 18.80
C GLU A 333 4.90 16.99 18.31
N VAL A 334 3.72 16.50 18.72
CA VAL A 334 3.14 15.25 18.24
C VAL A 334 2.78 15.34 16.76
N ILE A 335 2.17 16.43 16.32
CA ILE A 335 1.83 16.67 14.91
C ILE A 335 3.09 16.68 14.03
N LEU A 336 4.13 17.38 14.47
CA LEU A 336 5.42 17.43 13.76
C LEU A 336 6.06 16.05 13.67
N SER A 337 6.03 15.28 14.77
CA SER A 337 6.57 13.93 14.85
C SER A 337 5.81 12.99 13.88
N ILE A 338 4.47 13.00 13.89
CA ILE A 338 3.63 12.22 12.99
C ILE A 338 3.94 12.60 11.54
N SER A 339 3.92 13.88 11.19
CA SER A 339 4.18 14.35 9.83
C SER A 339 5.57 13.96 9.32
N GLY A 340 6.59 14.04 10.20
CA GLY A 340 7.94 13.61 9.89
C GLY A 340 8.03 12.11 9.60
N LYS A 341 7.38 11.28 10.42
CA LYS A 341 7.36 9.82 10.25
C LYS A 341 6.56 9.39 9.02
N LEU A 342 5.42 10.02 8.73
CA LEU A 342 4.65 9.75 7.51
C LEU A 342 5.48 10.01 6.25
N LYS A 343 6.24 11.10 6.23
CA LYS A 343 7.18 11.43 5.14
C LYS A 343 8.33 10.42 5.06
N GLN A 344 8.94 10.08 6.21
CA GLN A 344 10.07 9.13 6.29
C GLN A 344 9.71 7.76 5.72
N TYR A 345 8.51 7.28 5.99
CA TYR A 345 8.02 5.97 5.56
C TYR A 345 7.16 6.01 4.28
N HIS A 346 7.07 7.14 3.59
CA HIS A 346 6.26 7.33 2.38
C HIS A 346 4.83 6.77 2.55
N ALA A 347 4.21 7.08 3.70
CA ALA A 347 2.88 6.58 4.03
C ALA A 347 1.86 7.00 2.98
N ARG A 348 0.93 6.09 2.64
CA ARG A 348 -0.07 6.28 1.59
C ARG A 348 -1.48 6.20 2.15
N ASN A 349 -2.47 6.64 1.36
CA ASN A 349 -3.88 6.55 1.71
C ASN A 349 -4.16 7.18 3.09
N ILE A 350 -3.67 8.40 3.30
CA ILE A 350 -3.76 9.11 4.58
C ILE A 350 -5.10 9.81 4.67
N VAL A 351 -5.96 9.36 5.58
CA VAL A 351 -7.26 9.96 5.90
C VAL A 351 -7.12 10.77 7.18
N VAL A 352 -7.31 12.08 7.10
CA VAL A 352 -7.23 12.97 8.26
C VAL A 352 -8.62 13.48 8.62
N ASP A 353 -9.08 13.13 9.82
CA ASP A 353 -10.27 13.73 10.44
C ASP A 353 -9.80 14.92 11.30
N PRO A 354 -10.03 16.15 10.83
CA PRO A 354 -9.46 17.35 11.47
C PRO A 354 -10.25 17.75 12.71
N VAL A 355 -10.20 16.91 13.74
CA VAL A 355 -10.95 17.10 15.00
C VAL A 355 -10.43 18.34 15.73
N MET A 356 -11.06 19.49 15.53
CA MET A 356 -10.67 20.76 16.13
C MET A 356 -11.69 21.30 17.14
N VAL A 357 -12.95 20.92 16.98
CA VAL A 357 -14.07 21.46 17.76
C VAL A 357 -14.93 20.28 18.26
N ALA A 358 -15.23 20.25 19.55
CA ALA A 358 -16.17 19.29 20.12
C ALA A 358 -17.59 19.51 19.57
N THR A 359 -18.43 18.47 19.64
CA THR A 359 -19.87 18.59 19.28
C THR A 359 -20.57 19.68 20.10
N SER A 360 -20.09 20.00 21.30
CA SER A 360 -20.55 21.10 22.16
C SER A 360 -20.11 22.48 21.68
N GLY A 361 -19.28 22.60 20.64
CA GLY A 361 -18.69 23.87 20.17
C GLY A 361 -17.42 24.28 20.90
N ALA A 362 -16.96 23.51 21.87
CA ALA A 362 -15.72 23.80 22.60
C ALA A 362 -14.50 23.52 21.72
N LYS A 363 -13.53 24.45 21.69
CA LYS A 363 -12.26 24.27 20.99
C LYS A 363 -11.42 23.20 21.67
N LEU A 364 -11.02 22.17 20.93
CA LEU A 364 -10.28 21.00 21.44
C LEU A 364 -8.77 21.13 21.31
N ILE A 365 -8.29 22.05 20.45
CA ILE A 365 -6.86 22.23 20.18
C ILE A 365 -6.48 23.72 20.11
N SER A 366 -5.21 24.04 20.36
CA SER A 366 -4.70 25.41 20.31
C SER A 366 -4.60 25.94 18.87
N ASP A 367 -4.57 27.27 18.70
CA ASP A 367 -4.36 27.88 17.38
C ASP A 367 -3.00 27.47 16.78
N GLU A 368 -1.96 27.38 17.60
CA GLU A 368 -0.64 26.93 17.17
C GLU A 368 -0.66 25.48 16.64
N ALA A 369 -1.43 24.59 17.28
CA ALA A 369 -1.59 23.21 16.81
C ALA A 369 -2.41 23.17 15.50
N ILE A 370 -3.45 24.00 15.34
CA ILE A 370 -4.21 24.14 14.08
C ILE A 370 -3.27 24.58 12.95
N ASP A 371 -2.45 25.61 13.18
CA ASP A 371 -1.49 26.09 12.17
C ASP A 371 -0.45 25.01 11.81
N THR A 372 -0.03 24.24 12.80
CA THR A 372 0.90 23.10 12.59
C THR A 372 0.25 21.99 11.76
N LEU A 373 -1.02 21.64 12.01
CA LEU A 373 -1.78 20.69 11.19
C LEU A 373 -1.86 21.16 9.73
N LYS A 374 -2.24 22.43 9.53
CA LYS A 374 -2.36 23.05 8.21
C LYS A 374 -1.06 23.02 7.42
N ALA A 375 0.07 23.33 8.09
CA ALA A 375 1.36 23.45 7.44
C ALA A 375 2.05 22.09 7.18
N ASN A 376 1.85 21.09 8.04
CA ASN A 376 2.70 19.89 8.03
C ASN A 376 1.93 18.59 7.75
N LEU A 377 0.66 18.48 8.17
CA LEU A 377 -0.09 17.23 8.08
C LEU A 377 -1.08 17.22 6.90
N PHE A 378 -1.83 18.30 6.69
CA PHE A 378 -2.85 18.37 5.63
C PHE A 378 -2.27 18.19 4.22
N PRO A 379 -1.08 18.75 3.89
CA PRO A 379 -0.47 18.50 2.57
C PRO A 379 -0.07 17.03 2.33
N LEU A 380 -0.08 16.18 3.36
CA LEU A 380 0.18 14.74 3.24
C LEU A 380 -1.11 13.92 3.09
N ALA A 381 -2.27 14.54 3.31
CA ALA A 381 -3.54 13.82 3.31
C ALA A 381 -3.95 13.41 1.89
N THR A 382 -4.40 12.17 1.73
CA THR A 382 -5.17 11.74 0.56
C THR A 382 -6.56 12.38 0.59
N VAL A 383 -7.15 12.46 1.79
CA VAL A 383 -8.46 13.11 2.00
C VAL A 383 -8.56 13.69 3.41
N LEU A 384 -9.08 14.91 3.49
CA LEU A 384 -9.55 15.52 4.73
C LEU A 384 -11.06 15.28 4.89
N THR A 385 -11.53 15.03 6.12
CA THR A 385 -12.94 14.75 6.39
C THR A 385 -13.57 15.78 7.36
N PRO A 386 -13.53 17.10 7.08
CA PRO A 386 -14.08 18.11 7.96
C PRO A 386 -15.61 18.05 8.02
N ASN A 387 -16.19 18.36 9.19
CA ASN A 387 -17.57 18.76 9.30
C ASN A 387 -17.72 20.25 8.96
N ILE A 388 -18.96 20.77 8.93
CA ILE A 388 -19.21 22.18 8.56
C ILE A 388 -18.47 23.17 9.46
N PRO A 389 -18.52 23.08 10.82
CA PRO A 389 -17.76 23.96 11.69
C PRO A 389 -16.24 23.91 11.46
N GLU A 390 -15.70 22.72 11.23
CA GLU A 390 -14.28 22.53 10.91
C GLU A 390 -13.93 23.14 9.56
N ALA A 391 -14.78 22.95 8.55
CA ALA A 391 -14.56 23.54 7.22
C ALA A 391 -14.63 25.07 7.25
N GLU A 392 -15.49 25.67 8.09
CA GLU A 392 -15.51 27.12 8.33
C GLU A 392 -14.17 27.62 8.92
N VAL A 393 -13.60 26.90 9.88
CA VAL A 393 -12.29 27.22 10.47
C VAL A 393 -11.16 27.09 9.44
N LEU A 394 -11.24 26.07 8.59
CA LEU A 394 -10.21 25.80 7.58
C LEU A 394 -10.25 26.78 6.41
N SER A 395 -11.44 27.13 5.95
CA SER A 395 -11.62 28.02 4.80
C SER A 395 -11.72 29.50 5.16
N GLY A 396 -12.09 29.84 6.41
CA GLY A 396 -12.43 31.19 6.82
C GLY A 396 -13.80 31.69 6.29
N LEU A 397 -14.56 30.80 5.63
CA LEU A 397 -15.87 31.11 5.02
C LEU A 397 -16.99 30.64 5.94
N LYS A 398 -18.15 31.33 5.89
CA LYS A 398 -19.37 30.83 6.50
C LYS A 398 -20.09 29.88 5.54
N ILE A 399 -20.73 28.84 6.09
CA ILE A 399 -21.36 27.78 5.32
C ILE A 399 -22.83 27.62 5.77
N ASN A 400 -23.77 28.11 4.95
CA ASN A 400 -25.19 28.06 5.25
C ASN A 400 -26.01 27.27 4.20
N ASN A 401 -25.39 26.88 3.09
CA ASN A 401 -26.04 26.17 2.00
C ASN A 401 -25.05 25.31 1.22
N GLU A 402 -25.53 24.49 0.26
CA GLU A 402 -24.72 23.56 -0.54
C GLU A 402 -23.74 24.28 -1.47
N GLU A 403 -24.01 25.46 -1.97
CA GLU A 403 -23.10 26.25 -2.81
C GLU A 403 -21.90 26.76 -2.00
N GLU A 404 -22.15 27.20 -0.78
CA GLU A 404 -21.10 27.61 0.16
C GLU A 404 -20.29 26.41 0.66
N MET A 405 -20.90 25.21 0.82
CA MET A 405 -20.17 23.96 1.06
C MET A 405 -19.20 23.66 -0.08
N LEU A 406 -19.62 23.75 -1.33
CA LEU A 406 -18.77 23.53 -2.49
C LEU A 406 -17.62 24.54 -2.55
N THR A 407 -17.92 25.83 -2.29
CA THR A 407 -16.91 26.89 -2.28
C THR A 407 -15.85 26.64 -1.19
N ALA A 408 -16.25 26.24 0.00
CA ALA A 408 -15.34 25.92 1.10
C ALA A 408 -14.52 24.65 0.82
N ALA A 409 -15.15 23.59 0.31
CA ALA A 409 -14.44 22.34 -0.03
C ALA A 409 -13.39 22.56 -1.13
N LYS A 410 -13.73 23.38 -2.14
CA LYS A 410 -12.80 23.79 -3.20
C LYS A 410 -11.62 24.58 -2.63
N TYR A 411 -11.89 25.60 -1.80
CA TYR A 411 -10.82 26.39 -1.17
C TYR A 411 -9.85 25.49 -0.39
N ILE A 412 -10.38 24.59 0.45
CA ILE A 412 -9.57 23.68 1.29
C ILE A 412 -8.77 22.72 0.41
N GLY A 413 -9.41 22.08 -0.57
CA GLY A 413 -8.76 21.09 -1.45
C GLY A 413 -7.65 21.68 -2.30
N ASP A 414 -7.89 22.84 -2.92
CA ASP A 414 -6.92 23.55 -3.74
C ASP A 414 -5.76 24.11 -2.91
N HIS A 415 -6.05 24.57 -1.67
CA HIS A 415 -5.04 25.15 -0.79
C HIS A 415 -4.08 24.11 -0.19
N TYR A 416 -4.60 22.94 0.20
CA TYR A 416 -3.80 21.85 0.81
C TYR A 416 -3.40 20.75 -0.17
N HIS A 417 -3.80 20.84 -1.44
CA HIS A 417 -3.52 19.86 -2.50
C HIS A 417 -4.00 18.44 -2.16
N CYS A 418 -5.19 18.31 -1.58
CA CYS A 418 -5.77 17.03 -1.17
C CYS A 418 -7.27 16.97 -1.50
N ALA A 419 -7.85 15.76 -1.51
CA ALA A 419 -9.28 15.64 -1.57
C ALA A 419 -9.95 16.11 -0.26
N VAL A 420 -11.20 16.56 -0.33
CA VAL A 420 -11.99 17.00 0.83
C VAL A 420 -13.34 16.33 0.80
N LEU A 421 -13.64 15.54 1.83
CA LEU A 421 -14.99 15.07 2.11
C LEU A 421 -15.63 15.99 3.17
N LEU A 422 -16.35 17.03 2.74
CA LEU A 422 -17.06 17.92 3.63
C LEU A 422 -18.36 17.24 4.08
N LYS A 423 -18.42 16.91 5.39
CA LYS A 423 -19.56 16.22 6.00
C LYS A 423 -20.74 17.18 6.16
N GLY A 424 -21.90 16.81 5.63
CA GLY A 424 -23.14 17.56 5.79
C GLY A 424 -23.86 17.29 7.11
N GLY A 425 -25.14 17.67 7.17
CA GLY A 425 -26.04 17.30 8.27
C GLY A 425 -26.33 18.40 9.28
N HIS A 426 -25.49 19.37 9.52
CA HIS A 426 -25.67 20.46 10.51
C HIS A 426 -26.81 21.45 10.13
N GLN A 427 -28.03 20.94 9.90
CA GLN A 427 -29.26 21.67 9.54
C GLN A 427 -29.28 22.29 8.12
N ILE A 428 -28.24 22.09 7.31
CA ILE A 428 -28.16 22.65 5.94
C ILE A 428 -28.86 21.74 4.94
N ASN A 429 -28.68 20.42 5.08
CA ASN A 429 -29.32 19.39 4.26
C ASN A 429 -29.55 18.12 5.09
N ASP A 430 -30.10 17.04 4.51
CA ASP A 430 -30.35 15.78 5.25
C ASP A 430 -29.04 15.23 5.84
N ALA A 431 -28.29 14.43 5.18
CA ALA A 431 -26.97 13.95 5.58
C ALA A 431 -26.09 13.80 4.33
N ASN A 432 -26.17 14.80 3.44
CA ASN A 432 -25.44 14.80 2.19
C ASN A 432 -24.00 15.25 2.43
N ASP A 433 -23.05 14.45 2.02
CA ASP A 433 -21.63 14.78 2.08
C ASP A 433 -21.13 15.15 0.68
N LEU A 434 -20.20 16.09 0.62
CA LEU A 434 -19.58 16.57 -0.61
C LEU A 434 -18.13 16.14 -0.68
N LEU A 435 -17.79 15.32 -1.67
CA LEU A 435 -16.39 15.02 -2.02
C LEU A 435 -15.93 16.00 -3.11
N TYR A 436 -14.84 16.70 -2.86
CA TYR A 436 -14.13 17.52 -3.84
C TYR A 436 -12.72 16.98 -4.06
N LYS A 437 -12.31 16.86 -5.31
CA LYS A 437 -10.96 16.44 -5.69
C LYS A 437 -10.56 17.04 -7.04
N GLU A 438 -9.48 17.81 -7.10
CA GLU A 438 -8.84 18.29 -8.34
C GLU A 438 -9.81 18.93 -9.34
N GLY A 439 -10.66 19.84 -8.85
CA GLY A 439 -11.65 20.56 -9.66
C GLY A 439 -12.97 19.81 -9.88
N ASN A 440 -13.03 18.52 -9.57
CA ASN A 440 -14.25 17.72 -9.67
C ASN A 440 -14.94 17.60 -8.31
N TYR A 441 -16.26 17.41 -8.33
CA TYR A 441 -16.99 17.16 -7.09
C TYR A 441 -18.13 16.16 -7.27
N GLN A 442 -18.47 15.48 -6.18
CA GLN A 442 -19.55 14.50 -6.14
C GLN A 442 -20.31 14.60 -4.81
N TRP A 443 -21.64 14.59 -4.88
CA TRP A 443 -22.51 14.51 -3.72
C TRP A 443 -22.85 13.07 -3.38
N PHE A 444 -22.66 12.72 -2.12
CA PHE A 444 -23.10 11.44 -1.54
C PHE A 444 -24.33 11.68 -0.70
N LYS A 445 -25.49 11.37 -1.24
CA LYS A 445 -26.77 11.55 -0.56
C LYS A 445 -26.89 10.60 0.63
N GLY A 446 -27.43 11.07 1.74
CA GLY A 446 -27.72 10.30 2.94
C GLY A 446 -29.04 10.73 3.55
N LYS A 447 -29.74 9.78 4.18
CA LYS A 447 -30.91 10.11 5.02
C LYS A 447 -30.47 10.25 6.47
N ARG A 448 -30.97 11.26 7.15
CA ARG A 448 -30.75 11.42 8.59
C ARG A 448 -31.41 10.27 9.32
N ILE A 449 -30.62 9.53 10.10
CA ILE A 449 -31.10 8.48 11.00
C ILE A 449 -31.34 9.12 12.35
N ASN A 450 -32.57 9.00 12.86
CA ASN A 450 -32.92 9.53 14.15
C ASN A 450 -32.40 8.61 15.26
N ASN A 451 -31.15 8.80 15.63
CA ASN A 451 -30.47 8.09 16.70
C ASN A 451 -29.70 9.10 17.56
N ASN A 452 -29.88 9.04 18.89
CA ASN A 452 -29.17 9.88 19.84
C ASN A 452 -27.72 9.42 20.06
N ASN A 453 -27.42 8.17 19.71
CA ASN A 453 -26.13 7.52 19.90
C ASN A 453 -25.22 7.81 18.70
N THR A 454 -24.69 9.04 18.67
CA THR A 454 -23.87 9.56 17.56
C THR A 454 -22.41 9.77 17.95
N HIS A 455 -22.01 9.30 19.16
CA HIS A 455 -20.64 9.41 19.62
C HIS A 455 -19.70 8.62 18.71
N GLY A 456 -18.65 9.27 18.21
CA GLY A 456 -17.65 8.67 17.34
C GLY A 456 -18.03 8.53 15.86
N THR A 457 -19.12 9.16 15.39
CA THR A 457 -19.51 9.11 13.95
C THR A 457 -18.40 9.58 13.02
N GLY A 458 -17.70 10.68 13.34
CA GLY A 458 -16.57 11.19 12.57
C GLY A 458 -15.41 10.16 12.50
N CYS A 459 -15.01 9.65 13.65
CA CYS A 459 -13.96 8.61 13.74
C CYS A 459 -14.34 7.36 12.92
N THR A 460 -15.58 6.91 13.04
CA THR A 460 -16.09 5.73 12.32
C THR A 460 -16.08 5.94 10.81
N LEU A 461 -16.55 7.10 10.32
CA LEU A 461 -16.57 7.39 8.88
C LEU A 461 -15.14 7.46 8.32
N SER A 462 -14.24 8.21 8.96
CA SER A 462 -12.85 8.35 8.50
C SER A 462 -12.09 7.02 8.54
N SER A 463 -12.32 6.18 9.57
CA SER A 463 -11.72 4.84 9.68
C SER A 463 -12.29 3.85 8.66
N ALA A 464 -13.57 3.94 8.33
CA ALA A 464 -14.17 3.13 7.27
C ALA A 464 -13.60 3.52 5.90
N ILE A 465 -13.42 4.83 5.61
CA ILE A 465 -12.75 5.29 4.38
C ILE A 465 -11.34 4.71 4.31
N ALA A 466 -10.54 4.85 5.38
CA ALA A 466 -9.19 4.30 5.42
C ALA A 466 -9.18 2.77 5.22
N SER A 467 -10.17 2.06 5.77
CA SER A 467 -10.32 0.61 5.59
C SER A 467 -10.55 0.24 4.13
N TYR A 468 -11.41 0.95 3.42
CA TYR A 468 -11.68 0.67 2.02
C TYR A 468 -10.53 1.07 1.10
N LEU A 469 -9.81 2.16 1.40
CA LEU A 469 -8.57 2.52 0.72
C LEU A 469 -7.48 1.46 0.93
N ALA A 470 -7.32 0.93 2.15
CA ALA A 470 -6.40 -0.18 2.43
C ALA A 470 -6.74 -1.45 1.63
N ARG A 471 -8.01 -1.66 1.28
CA ARG A 471 -8.51 -2.76 0.43
C ARG A 471 -8.36 -2.50 -1.07
N GLY A 472 -7.74 -1.37 -1.47
CA GLY A 472 -7.49 -1.02 -2.87
C GLY A 472 -8.67 -0.36 -3.60
N GLU A 473 -9.71 0.08 -2.88
CA GLU A 473 -10.80 0.85 -3.49
C GLU A 473 -10.31 2.26 -3.88
N ASN A 474 -10.83 2.81 -4.96
CA ASN A 474 -10.67 4.23 -5.23
C ASN A 474 -11.42 5.09 -4.20
N LEU A 475 -11.09 6.37 -4.11
CA LEU A 475 -11.61 7.26 -3.06
C LEU A 475 -13.14 7.38 -3.10
N GLU A 476 -13.74 7.49 -4.29
CA GLU A 476 -15.18 7.64 -4.47
C GLU A 476 -15.95 6.39 -3.96
N ASN A 477 -15.45 5.19 -4.29
CA ASN A 477 -16.01 3.93 -3.80
C ASN A 477 -15.77 3.78 -2.29
N ALA A 478 -14.59 4.15 -1.80
CA ALA A 478 -14.27 4.10 -0.37
C ALA A 478 -15.23 4.98 0.44
N VAL A 479 -15.49 6.21 -0.01
CA VAL A 479 -16.45 7.13 0.61
C VAL A 479 -17.87 6.56 0.56
N LYS A 480 -18.30 6.05 -0.58
CA LYS A 480 -19.65 5.44 -0.72
C LYS A 480 -19.84 4.30 0.26
N LYS A 481 -18.93 3.33 0.27
CA LYS A 481 -18.99 2.15 1.15
C LYS A 481 -18.90 2.53 2.63
N ALA A 482 -18.06 3.52 2.98
CA ALA A 482 -17.95 4.02 4.34
C ALA A 482 -19.25 4.68 4.81
N LYS A 483 -19.93 5.42 3.93
CA LYS A 483 -21.23 6.04 4.21
C LYS A 483 -22.33 4.98 4.40
N ASP A 484 -22.33 3.92 3.60
CA ASP A 484 -23.25 2.79 3.77
C ASP A 484 -22.99 2.07 5.10
N TYR A 485 -21.73 1.85 5.46
CA TYR A 485 -21.34 1.22 6.72
C TYR A 485 -21.79 2.03 7.94
N ILE A 486 -21.50 3.34 7.98
CA ILE A 486 -21.89 4.16 9.13
C ILE A 486 -23.41 4.28 9.25
N SER A 487 -24.14 4.31 8.12
CA SER A 487 -25.60 4.30 8.12
C SER A 487 -26.17 3.02 8.75
N GLY A 488 -25.56 1.87 8.45
CA GLY A 488 -25.92 0.61 9.08
C GLY A 488 -25.63 0.57 10.59
N ALA A 489 -24.44 1.06 10.99
CA ALA A 489 -24.06 1.13 12.40
C ALA A 489 -24.99 2.06 13.23
N LEU A 490 -25.44 3.17 12.65
CA LEU A 490 -26.43 4.05 13.27
C LEU A 490 -27.83 3.42 13.31
N ALA A 491 -28.21 2.70 12.26
CA ALA A 491 -29.54 2.05 12.19
C ALA A 491 -29.69 0.85 13.12
N ALA A 492 -28.60 0.28 13.60
CA ALA A 492 -28.61 -0.80 14.59
C ALA A 492 -29.10 -0.39 15.98
N MET A 493 -29.22 0.92 16.25
CA MET A 493 -29.83 1.49 17.47
C MET A 493 -29.26 0.95 18.78
N LEU A 494 -27.94 0.73 18.85
CA LEU A 494 -27.27 0.32 20.08
C LEU A 494 -27.50 1.41 21.16
N ASP A 495 -27.95 0.99 22.33
CA ASP A 495 -28.26 1.90 23.45
C ASP A 495 -27.39 1.54 24.67
N LEU A 496 -26.28 2.27 24.83
CA LEU A 496 -25.32 2.07 25.92
C LEU A 496 -24.92 3.41 26.53
N GLY A 497 -24.89 3.46 27.85
CA GLY A 497 -24.46 4.63 28.62
C GLY A 497 -25.60 5.60 28.94
N GLN A 498 -25.25 6.70 29.62
CA GLN A 498 -26.23 7.69 30.10
C GLN A 498 -26.26 8.96 29.24
N GLY A 499 -25.24 9.15 28.39
CA GLY A 499 -25.10 10.30 27.49
C GLY A 499 -25.29 9.92 26.02
N GLN A 500 -24.54 10.58 25.12
CA GLN A 500 -24.50 10.17 23.72
C GLN A 500 -23.75 8.85 23.62
N GLY A 501 -24.47 7.75 23.40
CA GLY A 501 -23.93 6.41 23.34
C GLY A 501 -23.13 6.13 22.04
N PRO A 502 -22.37 5.02 22.02
CA PRO A 502 -21.65 4.57 20.83
C PRO A 502 -22.60 3.97 19.79
N MET A 503 -22.14 3.94 18.55
CA MET A 503 -22.77 3.14 17.49
C MET A 503 -22.41 1.66 17.60
N ASP A 504 -23.21 0.81 16.99
CA ASP A 504 -22.87 -0.60 16.83
C ASP A 504 -21.89 -0.81 15.64
N HIS A 505 -20.60 -0.76 15.94
CA HIS A 505 -19.56 -1.01 14.95
C HIS A 505 -19.56 -2.46 14.43
N GLY A 506 -20.13 -3.39 15.21
CA GLY A 506 -20.15 -4.82 14.91
C GLY A 506 -21.38 -5.30 14.12
N TYR A 507 -22.33 -4.45 13.81
CA TYR A 507 -23.63 -4.82 13.20
C TYR A 507 -23.53 -5.70 11.94
N VAL A 508 -22.41 -5.61 11.22
CA VAL A 508 -22.16 -6.43 10.02
C VAL A 508 -21.75 -7.86 10.36
N LEU A 509 -21.27 -8.12 11.58
CA LEU A 509 -20.79 -9.43 12.02
C LEU A 509 -21.95 -10.37 12.38
N ASP A 510 -23.12 -9.82 12.70
CA ASP A 510 -24.34 -10.57 13.04
C ASP A 510 -25.13 -11.02 11.80
N LYS A 511 -24.80 -10.51 10.63
CA LYS A 511 -25.40 -10.97 9.37
C LYS A 511 -24.75 -12.32 9.02
N LYS A 512 -25.46 -13.42 9.35
CA LYS A 512 -25.15 -14.73 8.78
C LYS A 512 -25.41 -14.64 7.27
N ASP A 513 -24.35 -14.84 6.48
CA ASP A 513 -24.42 -15.01 5.03
C ASP A 513 -25.28 -16.23 4.65
#